data_244741adfec6819b60614174502228b0
#
_entry.id   244741adfec6819b60614174502228b0
#
_cell.length_a   1.000
_cell.length_b   1.000
_cell.length_c   1.000
_cell.angle_alpha   90.00
_cell.angle_beta   90.00
_cell.angle_gamma   90.00
#
_symmetry.space_group_name_H-M   'P 1'
#
loop_
_entity.id
_entity.type
_entity.pdbx_description
1 polymer ?
#
loop_
_entity_poly.entity_id
_entity_poly.type
_entity_poly.pdbx_seq_one_letter_code
_entity_poly.pdbx_strand_id
1 'polypeptide(L)'
;YVYTELLSDSDYHFVDSELKAVTKLSLNDVARLKPSMIANIYIVAYYQQLFPNDDDWQLDSFFQQVADRQGKKVVGLETVEDQIKLIYESQSIERQAFLLVGTLRGKDRITEELHELNAYYKKGNLVPLLQTYLNDSSEFAPTAQEKFLMLDARNLEWTKKLPDLLHKNSCFVA
;
A
#
# COMPACT_ATOMS: atom_id res chain seq x y z
N TYR A 1 -8.71 4.19 18.62
CA TYR A 1 -10.02 4.36 17.97
C TYR A 1 -11.06 3.43 18.61
N VAL A 2 -12.32 3.84 18.60
CA VAL A 2 -13.44 3.01 19.11
C VAL A 2 -14.06 2.28 17.94
N TYR A 3 -13.52 1.11 17.64
CA TYR A 3 -13.94 0.33 16.46
C TYR A 3 -15.40 -0.18 16.54
N THR A 4 -15.96 -0.30 17.75
CA THR A 4 -17.39 -0.59 17.94
C THR A 4 -18.32 0.58 17.57
N GLU A 5 -17.79 1.79 17.41
CA GLU A 5 -18.53 2.95 16.90
C GLU A 5 -18.32 3.16 15.39
N LEU A 6 -17.21 2.65 14.86
CA LEU A 6 -16.84 2.79 13.44
C LEU A 6 -17.40 1.67 12.57
N LEU A 7 -17.63 0.49 13.16
CA LEU A 7 -18.08 -0.71 12.46
C LEU A 7 -19.42 -1.16 13.01
N SER A 8 -20.25 -1.78 12.17
CA SER A 8 -21.40 -2.56 12.69
C SER A 8 -20.90 -3.73 13.53
N ASP A 9 -21.76 -4.26 14.41
CA ASP A 9 -21.41 -5.43 15.22
C ASP A 9 -20.95 -6.61 14.35
N SER A 10 -21.64 -6.83 13.22
CA SER A 10 -21.28 -7.86 12.25
C SER A 10 -19.92 -7.63 11.63
N ASP A 11 -19.61 -6.39 11.22
CA ASP A 11 -18.30 -6.06 10.62
C ASP A 11 -17.19 -6.12 11.65
N TYR A 12 -17.45 -5.68 12.89
CA TYR A 12 -16.48 -5.79 13.97
C TYR A 12 -16.04 -7.24 14.20
N HIS A 13 -17.01 -8.15 14.38
CA HIS A 13 -16.72 -9.57 14.59
C HIS A 13 -16.02 -10.22 13.40
N PHE A 14 -16.43 -9.86 12.18
CA PHE A 14 -15.81 -10.34 10.96
C PHE A 14 -14.34 -9.87 10.85
N VAL A 15 -14.09 -8.57 10.99
CA VAL A 15 -12.74 -7.99 10.91
C VAL A 15 -11.84 -8.55 12.01
N ASP A 16 -12.32 -8.64 13.25
CA ASP A 16 -11.57 -9.21 14.37
C ASP A 16 -11.17 -10.67 14.11
N SER A 17 -12.10 -11.47 13.58
CA SER A 17 -11.85 -12.88 13.25
C SER A 17 -10.81 -13.04 12.14
N GLU A 18 -10.98 -12.31 11.01
CA GLU A 18 -10.06 -12.37 9.87
C GLU A 18 -8.67 -11.84 10.23
N LEU A 19 -8.60 -10.73 10.97
CA LEU A 19 -7.36 -10.17 11.44
C LEU A 19 -6.58 -11.18 12.29
N LYS A 20 -7.26 -11.82 13.26
CA LYS A 20 -6.67 -12.89 14.09
C LYS A 20 -6.18 -14.07 13.28
N ALA A 21 -6.95 -14.49 12.29
CA ALA A 21 -6.58 -15.64 11.45
C ALA A 21 -5.27 -15.40 10.72
N VAL A 22 -5.07 -14.20 10.15
CA VAL A 22 -3.93 -13.85 9.33
C VAL A 22 -2.75 -13.32 10.16
N THR A 23 -2.99 -12.39 11.07
CA THR A 23 -1.91 -11.65 11.76
C THR A 23 -1.64 -12.13 13.18
N LYS A 24 -2.53 -12.94 13.76
CA LYS A 24 -2.57 -13.33 15.18
C LYS A 24 -2.92 -12.17 16.14
N LEU A 25 -3.28 -10.99 15.62
CA LEU A 25 -3.68 -9.82 16.40
C LEU A 25 -5.21 -9.68 16.38
N SER A 26 -5.77 -9.25 17.50
CA SER A 26 -7.18 -8.84 17.60
C SER A 26 -7.34 -7.35 17.27
N LEU A 27 -8.57 -6.91 16.98
CA LEU A 27 -8.86 -5.48 16.88
C LEU A 27 -8.52 -4.71 18.16
N ASN A 28 -8.64 -5.34 19.32
CA ASN A 28 -8.25 -4.72 20.61
C ASN A 28 -6.75 -4.49 20.69
N ASP A 29 -5.93 -5.41 20.18
CA ASP A 29 -4.47 -5.27 20.21
C ASP A 29 -4.01 -4.09 19.35
N VAL A 30 -4.75 -3.78 18.29
CA VAL A 30 -4.43 -2.72 17.32
C VAL A 30 -5.38 -1.50 17.41
N ALA A 31 -6.19 -1.38 18.47
CA ALA A 31 -7.22 -0.35 18.62
C ALA A 31 -6.69 1.09 18.54
N ARG A 32 -5.40 1.32 18.78
CA ARG A 32 -4.76 2.65 18.64
C ARG A 32 -4.39 3.00 17.20
N LEU A 33 -4.36 2.04 16.29
CA LEU A 33 -4.01 2.26 14.89
C LEU A 33 -5.22 2.75 14.10
N LYS A 34 -4.98 3.51 13.02
CA LYS A 34 -6.00 3.88 12.05
C LYS A 34 -6.44 2.64 11.24
N PRO A 35 -7.66 2.59 10.71
CA PRO A 35 -8.13 1.45 9.93
C PRO A 35 -7.26 1.15 8.70
N SER A 36 -6.75 2.17 8.02
CA SER A 36 -5.81 2.00 6.90
C SER A 36 -4.49 1.34 7.30
N MET A 37 -4.00 1.61 8.52
CA MET A 37 -2.80 0.94 9.04
C MET A 37 -3.07 -0.54 9.30
N ILE A 38 -4.25 -0.88 9.84
CA ILE A 38 -4.66 -2.27 10.06
C ILE A 38 -4.80 -3.01 8.74
N ALA A 39 -5.40 -2.38 7.72
CA ALA A 39 -5.49 -2.94 6.38
C ALA A 39 -4.11 -3.25 5.78
N ASN A 40 -3.15 -2.33 5.93
CA ASN A 40 -1.76 -2.56 5.48
C ASN A 40 -1.09 -3.72 6.22
N ILE A 41 -1.23 -3.79 7.55
CA ILE A 41 -0.68 -4.91 8.35
C ILE A 41 -1.29 -6.24 7.86
N TYR A 42 -2.61 -6.26 7.64
CA TYR A 42 -3.29 -7.44 7.13
C TYR A 42 -2.79 -7.86 5.74
N ILE A 43 -2.72 -6.93 4.79
CA ILE A 43 -2.28 -7.22 3.41
C ILE A 43 -0.84 -7.75 3.39
N VAL A 44 0.08 -7.12 4.14
CA VAL A 44 1.48 -7.57 4.21
C VAL A 44 1.58 -8.98 4.80
N ALA A 45 0.90 -9.24 5.92
CA ALA A 45 0.92 -10.56 6.54
C ALA A 45 0.27 -11.63 5.63
N TYR A 46 -0.81 -11.25 4.91
CA TYR A 46 -1.49 -12.13 3.99
C TYR A 46 -0.63 -12.43 2.76
N TYR A 47 0.04 -11.44 2.19
CA TYR A 47 1.01 -11.61 1.09
C TYR A 47 2.12 -12.60 1.47
N GLN A 48 2.68 -12.47 2.67
CA GLN A 48 3.71 -13.40 3.16
C GLN A 48 3.21 -14.84 3.32
N GLN A 49 1.91 -15.02 3.62
CA GLN A 49 1.31 -16.37 3.64
C GLN A 49 1.14 -16.95 2.23
N LEU A 50 0.79 -16.12 1.24
CA LEU A 50 0.63 -16.56 -0.15
C LEU A 50 1.97 -16.84 -0.84
N PHE A 51 3.01 -16.10 -0.48
CA PHE A 51 4.33 -16.16 -1.10
C PHE A 51 5.44 -16.35 -0.04
N PRO A 52 5.44 -17.50 0.68
CA PRO A 52 6.34 -17.71 1.83
C PRO A 52 7.83 -17.81 1.46
N ASN A 53 8.14 -17.97 0.17
CA ASN A 53 9.51 -18.09 -0.33
C ASN A 53 9.99 -16.83 -1.09
N ASP A 54 9.18 -15.78 -1.13
CA ASP A 54 9.66 -14.52 -1.66
C ASP A 54 10.65 -13.93 -0.65
N ASP A 55 11.86 -13.63 -1.15
CA ASP A 55 12.85 -12.94 -0.33
C ASP A 55 12.27 -11.60 0.13
N ASP A 56 12.47 -11.26 1.41
CA ASP A 56 12.00 -10.00 2.02
C ASP A 56 12.69 -8.74 1.44
N TRP A 57 13.38 -8.88 0.32
CA TRP A 57 14.12 -7.80 -0.33
C TRP A 57 13.20 -6.95 -1.20
N GLN A 58 12.77 -5.85 -0.64
CA GLN A 58 12.14 -4.81 -1.44
C GLN A 58 13.20 -4.18 -2.36
N LEU A 59 12.87 -4.02 -3.63
CA LEU A 59 13.78 -3.50 -4.65
C LEU A 59 14.33 -2.12 -4.27
N ASP A 60 13.49 -1.26 -3.73
CA ASP A 60 13.87 0.08 -3.26
C ASP A 60 14.92 0.00 -2.14
N SER A 61 14.71 -0.86 -1.16
CA SER A 61 15.64 -1.08 -0.05
C SER A 61 16.97 -1.66 -0.53
N PHE A 62 16.94 -2.53 -1.55
CA PHE A 62 18.15 -3.05 -2.17
C PHE A 62 19.00 -1.94 -2.78
N PHE A 63 18.41 -1.06 -3.59
CA PHE A 63 19.15 0.03 -4.21
C PHE A 63 19.67 1.06 -3.20
N GLN A 64 18.91 1.34 -2.14
CA GLN A 64 19.36 2.18 -1.04
C GLN A 64 20.59 1.59 -0.34
N GLN A 65 20.57 0.28 -0.03
CA GLN A 65 21.71 -0.41 0.58
C GLN A 65 22.94 -0.45 -0.35
N VAL A 66 22.73 -0.64 -1.66
CA VAL A 66 23.84 -0.59 -2.64
C VAL A 66 24.46 0.81 -2.68
N ALA A 67 23.63 1.86 -2.67
CA ALA A 67 24.10 3.23 -2.63
C ALA A 67 24.91 3.52 -1.36
N ASP A 68 24.40 3.11 -0.21
CA ASP A 68 25.08 3.30 1.10
C ASP A 68 26.43 2.59 1.14
N ARG A 69 26.49 1.32 0.73
CA ARG A 69 27.75 0.55 0.64
C ARG A 69 28.79 1.19 -0.29
N GLN A 70 28.34 1.93 -1.31
CA GLN A 70 29.21 2.63 -2.27
C GLN A 70 29.50 4.07 -1.86
N GLY A 71 29.04 4.53 -0.70
CA GLY A 71 29.17 5.91 -0.24
C GLY A 71 28.44 6.93 -1.12
N LYS A 72 27.41 6.48 -1.86
CA LYS A 72 26.59 7.35 -2.72
C LYS A 72 25.47 7.98 -1.91
N LYS A 73 25.17 9.24 -2.25
CA LYS A 73 24.07 9.96 -1.59
C LYS A 73 22.72 9.43 -2.07
N VAL A 74 21.87 9.05 -1.13
CA VAL A 74 20.45 8.77 -1.37
C VAL A 74 19.64 10.05 -1.14
N VAL A 75 18.76 10.38 -2.08
CA VAL A 75 17.88 11.56 -2.00
C VAL A 75 16.44 11.12 -2.16
N GLY A 76 15.61 11.36 -1.13
CA GLY A 76 14.17 11.12 -1.19
C GLY A 76 13.48 12.18 -2.07
N LEU A 77 12.58 11.73 -2.94
CA LEU A 77 11.69 12.63 -3.69
C LEU A 77 10.55 13.16 -2.83
N GLU A 78 10.21 12.45 -1.76
CA GLU A 78 9.20 12.80 -0.75
C GLU A 78 9.78 12.67 0.65
N THR A 79 9.16 13.33 1.60
CA THR A 79 9.46 13.13 3.02
C THR A 79 8.61 11.99 3.59
N VAL A 80 9.05 11.41 4.71
CA VAL A 80 8.27 10.40 5.43
C VAL A 80 6.94 11.00 5.92
N GLU A 81 6.96 12.26 6.34
CA GLU A 81 5.77 12.99 6.78
C GLU A 81 4.76 13.14 5.66
N ASP A 82 5.19 13.44 4.43
CA ASP A 82 4.29 13.55 3.27
C ASP A 82 3.65 12.20 2.96
N GLN A 83 4.41 11.11 3.02
CA GLN A 83 3.90 9.76 2.81
C GLN A 83 2.89 9.34 3.90
N ILE A 84 3.19 9.64 5.17
CA ILE A 84 2.27 9.35 6.29
C ILE A 84 0.96 10.10 6.11
N LYS A 85 1.00 11.40 5.78
CA LYS A 85 -0.20 12.20 5.51
C LYS A 85 -1.00 11.62 4.35
N LEU A 86 -0.34 11.26 3.27
CA LEU A 86 -1.00 10.71 2.11
C LEU A 86 -1.68 9.37 2.41
N ILE A 87 -0.98 8.42 3.02
CA ILE A 87 -1.46 7.05 3.20
C ILE A 87 -2.48 6.96 4.34
N TYR A 88 -2.31 7.75 5.40
CA TYR A 88 -3.07 7.59 6.63
C TYR A 88 -3.95 8.78 7.01
N GLU A 89 -3.86 9.92 6.31
CA GLU A 89 -4.60 11.13 6.68
C GLU A 89 -5.37 11.75 5.51
N SER A 90 -5.21 11.24 4.28
CA SER A 90 -5.92 11.76 3.10
C SER A 90 -7.39 11.36 3.04
N GLN A 91 -7.80 10.37 3.84
CA GLN A 91 -9.16 9.84 3.90
C GLN A 91 -9.76 10.02 5.29
N SER A 92 -11.09 10.18 5.37
CA SER A 92 -11.78 10.17 6.66
C SER A 92 -11.67 8.79 7.35
N ILE A 93 -11.83 8.77 8.66
CA ILE A 93 -11.76 7.52 9.44
C ILE A 93 -12.87 6.54 9.03
N GLU A 94 -14.05 7.04 8.70
CA GLU A 94 -15.19 6.25 8.22
C GLU A 94 -14.86 5.61 6.85
N ARG A 95 -14.25 6.37 5.93
CA ARG A 95 -13.79 5.82 4.64
C ARG A 95 -12.72 4.75 4.84
N GLN A 96 -11.77 4.99 5.73
CA GLN A 96 -10.73 4.00 6.06
C GLN A 96 -11.33 2.72 6.68
N ALA A 97 -12.33 2.86 7.57
CA ALA A 97 -13.03 1.72 8.17
C ALA A 97 -13.82 0.92 7.12
N PHE A 98 -14.52 1.61 6.22
CA PHE A 98 -15.21 0.99 5.08
C PHE A 98 -14.25 0.21 4.19
N LEU A 99 -13.11 0.80 3.83
CA LEU A 99 -12.08 0.15 3.03
C LEU A 99 -11.42 -1.03 3.75
N LEU A 100 -11.22 -0.95 5.06
CA LEU A 100 -10.73 -2.08 5.87
C LEU A 100 -11.66 -3.29 5.74
N VAL A 101 -12.96 -3.09 5.95
CA VAL A 101 -13.96 -4.18 5.80
C VAL A 101 -13.94 -4.74 4.38
N GLY A 102 -13.92 -3.87 3.37
CA GLY A 102 -13.88 -4.27 1.96
C GLY A 102 -12.62 -5.06 1.59
N THR A 103 -11.48 -4.66 2.12
CA THR A 103 -10.21 -5.37 1.93
C THR A 103 -10.30 -6.79 2.48
N LEU A 104 -10.76 -6.97 3.70
CA LEU A 104 -10.83 -8.28 4.31
C LEU A 104 -11.92 -9.18 3.67
N ARG A 105 -13.07 -8.61 3.30
CA ARG A 105 -14.13 -9.35 2.57
C ARG A 105 -13.70 -9.74 1.15
N GLY A 106 -12.86 -8.93 0.52
CA GLY A 106 -12.31 -9.16 -0.82
C GLY A 106 -11.14 -10.14 -0.86
N LYS A 107 -10.87 -10.92 0.18
CA LYS A 107 -9.71 -11.80 0.31
C LYS A 107 -9.47 -12.71 -0.89
N ASP A 108 -10.53 -13.37 -1.39
CA ASP A 108 -10.39 -14.28 -2.54
C ASP A 108 -10.03 -13.51 -3.81
N ARG A 109 -10.67 -12.38 -4.06
CA ARG A 109 -10.33 -11.48 -5.16
C ARG A 109 -8.89 -10.97 -5.06
N ILE A 110 -8.48 -10.53 -3.87
CA ILE A 110 -7.10 -10.08 -3.61
C ILE A 110 -6.11 -11.20 -3.88
N THR A 111 -6.43 -12.44 -3.54
CA THR A 111 -5.59 -13.61 -3.83
C THR A 111 -5.35 -13.77 -5.32
N GLU A 112 -6.42 -13.74 -6.12
CA GLU A 112 -6.33 -13.84 -7.58
C GLU A 112 -5.52 -12.67 -8.17
N GLU A 113 -5.83 -11.44 -7.77
CA GLU A 113 -5.13 -10.24 -8.20
C GLU A 113 -3.63 -10.28 -7.87
N LEU A 114 -3.24 -10.70 -6.67
CA LEU A 114 -1.83 -10.80 -6.27
C LEU A 114 -1.07 -11.85 -7.09
N HIS A 115 -1.69 -13.00 -7.39
CA HIS A 115 -1.09 -14.00 -8.26
C HIS A 115 -0.91 -13.48 -9.70
N GLU A 116 -1.91 -12.81 -10.25
CA GLU A 116 -1.84 -12.20 -11.58
C GLU A 116 -0.80 -11.08 -11.63
N LEU A 117 -0.80 -10.17 -10.68
CA LEU A 117 0.18 -9.08 -10.58
C LEU A 117 1.61 -9.62 -10.53
N ASN A 118 1.87 -10.63 -9.69
CA ASN A 118 3.18 -11.28 -9.61
C ASN A 118 3.58 -11.92 -10.95
N ALA A 119 2.64 -12.60 -11.62
CA ALA A 119 2.89 -13.21 -12.92
C ALA A 119 3.19 -12.17 -14.03
N TYR A 120 2.44 -11.06 -14.07
CA TYR A 120 2.65 -9.97 -15.02
C TYR A 120 3.97 -9.24 -14.76
N TYR A 121 4.27 -8.96 -13.50
CA TYR A 121 5.52 -8.32 -13.09
C TYR A 121 6.74 -9.16 -13.52
N LYS A 122 6.75 -10.46 -13.20
CA LYS A 122 7.84 -11.38 -13.58
C LYS A 122 8.04 -11.48 -15.09
N LYS A 123 6.98 -11.29 -15.87
CA LYS A 123 7.04 -11.30 -17.36
C LYS A 123 7.38 -9.93 -17.96
N GLY A 124 7.48 -8.88 -17.16
CA GLY A 124 7.64 -7.50 -17.65
C GLY A 124 6.42 -6.98 -18.43
N ASN A 125 5.24 -7.53 -18.21
CA ASN A 125 4.03 -7.16 -18.93
C ASN A 125 3.27 -6.04 -18.19
N LEU A 126 3.57 -4.79 -18.54
CA LEU A 126 3.03 -3.61 -17.85
C LEU A 126 1.57 -3.29 -18.21
N VAL A 127 1.09 -3.70 -19.38
CA VAL A 127 -0.26 -3.32 -19.84
C VAL A 127 -1.36 -3.94 -18.98
N PRO A 128 -1.38 -5.26 -18.68
CA PRO A 128 -2.33 -5.82 -17.75
C PRO A 128 -2.24 -5.26 -16.33
N LEU A 129 -1.03 -4.98 -15.84
CA LEU A 129 -0.81 -4.34 -14.53
C LEU A 129 -1.57 -3.00 -14.44
N LEU A 130 -1.40 -2.15 -15.46
CA LEU A 130 -2.09 -0.88 -15.54
C LEU A 130 -3.61 -1.06 -15.67
N GLN A 131 -4.07 -2.02 -16.44
CA GLN A 131 -5.50 -2.29 -16.64
C GLN A 131 -6.18 -2.76 -15.35
N THR A 132 -5.55 -3.64 -14.57
CA THR A 132 -6.07 -4.07 -13.26
C THR A 132 -6.30 -2.87 -12.35
N TYR A 133 -5.34 -1.93 -12.30
CA TYR A 133 -5.49 -0.72 -11.51
C TYR A 133 -6.59 0.24 -12.02
N LEU A 134 -6.71 0.41 -13.35
CA LEU A 134 -7.64 1.37 -13.95
C LEU A 134 -9.10 0.86 -13.93
N ASN A 135 -9.32 -0.44 -14.04
CA ASN A 135 -10.63 -1.04 -14.27
C ASN A 135 -11.37 -1.47 -12.99
N ASP A 136 -10.83 -1.19 -11.81
CA ASP A 136 -11.57 -1.47 -10.57
C ASP A 136 -12.81 -0.57 -10.50
N SER A 137 -13.98 -1.20 -10.63
CA SER A 137 -15.30 -0.57 -10.55
C SER A 137 -16.07 -0.97 -9.28
N SER A 138 -15.41 -1.62 -8.34
CA SER A 138 -16.01 -2.01 -7.07
C SER A 138 -16.36 -0.77 -6.22
N GLU A 139 -17.26 -0.93 -5.25
CA GLU A 139 -17.57 0.12 -4.27
C GLU A 139 -16.37 0.49 -3.38
N PHE A 140 -15.36 -0.39 -3.35
CA PHE A 140 -14.10 -0.19 -2.63
C PHE A 140 -13.02 0.45 -3.52
N ALA A 141 -13.29 0.65 -4.81
CA ALA A 141 -12.35 1.29 -5.72
C ALA A 141 -11.93 2.68 -5.21
N PRO A 142 -10.69 3.10 -5.44
CA PRO A 142 -10.27 4.45 -5.16
C PRO A 142 -11.10 5.46 -5.95
N THR A 143 -11.58 6.50 -5.29
CA THR A 143 -12.22 7.63 -5.96
C THR A 143 -11.25 8.35 -6.89
N ALA A 144 -11.77 9.17 -7.82
CA ALA A 144 -10.92 9.99 -8.68
C ALA A 144 -9.96 10.89 -7.89
N GLN A 145 -10.44 11.45 -6.76
CA GLN A 145 -9.62 12.27 -5.86
C GLN A 145 -8.52 11.44 -5.18
N GLU A 146 -8.83 10.25 -4.71
CA GLU A 146 -7.85 9.34 -4.10
C GLU A 146 -6.78 8.92 -5.12
N LYS A 147 -7.19 8.55 -6.36
CA LYS A 147 -6.25 8.24 -7.46
C LYS A 147 -5.34 9.42 -7.78
N PHE A 148 -5.91 10.62 -7.91
CA PHE A 148 -5.13 11.83 -8.18
C PHE A 148 -4.09 12.09 -7.09
N LEU A 149 -4.47 12.02 -5.81
CA LEU A 149 -3.54 12.24 -4.69
C LEU A 149 -2.44 11.17 -4.62
N MET A 150 -2.80 9.92 -4.83
CA MET A 150 -1.86 8.78 -4.71
C MET A 150 -0.84 8.72 -5.84
N LEU A 151 -1.16 9.19 -7.04
CA LEU A 151 -0.30 9.09 -8.22
C LEU A 151 0.01 10.44 -8.85
N ASP A 152 -1.00 11.13 -9.38
CA ASP A 152 -0.78 12.27 -10.27
C ASP A 152 -0.15 13.45 -9.55
N ALA A 153 -0.65 13.79 -8.36
CA ALA A 153 -0.12 14.89 -7.56
C ALA A 153 1.34 14.63 -7.17
N ARG A 154 1.67 13.40 -6.78
CA ARG A 154 3.05 13.00 -6.45
C ARG A 154 3.96 13.08 -7.67
N ASN A 155 3.54 12.51 -8.79
CA ASN A 155 4.29 12.56 -10.04
C ASN A 155 4.56 14.00 -10.49
N LEU A 156 3.58 14.90 -10.36
CA LEU A 156 3.76 16.32 -10.66
C LEU A 156 4.82 16.98 -9.76
N GLU A 157 4.86 16.66 -8.47
CA GLU A 157 5.90 17.17 -7.57
C GLU A 157 7.27 16.57 -7.87
N TRP A 158 7.36 15.29 -8.21
CA TRP A 158 8.62 14.65 -8.60
C TRP A 158 9.18 15.22 -9.88
N THR A 159 8.34 15.50 -10.89
CA THR A 159 8.79 16.11 -12.15
C THR A 159 9.39 17.52 -11.97
N LYS A 160 9.03 18.22 -10.89
CA LYS A 160 9.66 19.50 -10.55
C LYS A 160 11.05 19.34 -9.94
N LYS A 161 11.29 18.26 -9.19
CA LYS A 161 12.56 17.99 -8.47
C LYS A 161 13.59 17.25 -9.33
N LEU A 162 13.13 16.33 -10.17
CA LEU A 162 14.00 15.46 -10.97
C LEU A 162 14.94 16.21 -11.91
N PRO A 163 14.56 17.26 -12.68
CA PRO A 163 15.45 17.95 -13.59
C PRO A 163 16.71 18.47 -12.88
N ASP A 164 16.56 19.08 -11.72
CA ASP A 164 17.68 19.63 -10.95
C ASP A 164 18.65 18.54 -10.46
N LEU A 165 18.12 17.38 -10.09
CA LEU A 165 18.93 16.25 -9.64
C LEU A 165 19.70 15.61 -10.82
N LEU A 166 19.01 15.39 -11.95
CA LEU A 166 19.56 14.72 -13.12
C LEU A 166 20.57 15.58 -13.88
N HIS A 167 20.38 16.90 -13.93
CA HIS A 167 21.33 17.80 -14.59
C HIS A 167 22.66 17.97 -13.83
N LYS A 168 22.63 17.83 -12.51
CA LYS A 168 23.81 18.07 -11.66
C LYS A 168 24.60 16.80 -11.33
N ASN A 169 24.00 15.63 -11.52
CA ASN A 169 24.56 14.36 -11.08
C ASN A 169 24.24 13.22 -12.05
N SER A 170 25.08 12.18 -12.05
CA SER A 170 24.71 10.90 -12.63
C SER A 170 23.88 10.14 -11.59
N CYS A 171 22.58 9.97 -11.86
CA CYS A 171 21.62 9.39 -10.92
C CYS A 171 21.03 8.09 -11.44
N PHE A 172 20.70 7.20 -10.51
CA PHE A 172 19.75 6.12 -10.70
C PHE A 172 18.47 6.48 -9.91
N VAL A 173 17.32 6.36 -10.55
CA VAL A 173 16.01 6.62 -9.93
C VAL A 173 15.29 5.26 -9.82
N ALA A 174 14.93 4.89 -8.60
CA ALA A 174 14.22 3.64 -8.27
C ALA A 174 12.83 3.95 -7.70
#